data_2a4e8872cf478b34d0c4ec7ee191aef6
#
_entry.id   2a4e8872cf478b34d0c4ec7ee191aef6
#
_cell.length_a   1.000
_cell.length_b   1.000
_cell.length_c   1.000
_cell.angle_alpha   90.00
_cell.angle_beta   90.00
_cell.angle_gamma   90.00
#
_symmetry.space_group_name_H-M   'P 1'
#
loop_
_entity.id
_entity.type
_entity.pdbx_description
1 polymer ?
#
loop_
_entity_poly.entity_id
_entity_poly.type
_entity_poly.pdbx_seq_one_letter_code
_entity_poly.pdbx_strand_id
1 'polypeptide(L)'
;SEKMITGPIRQDGPIDHIIKKTGTPTMGGVIIIIGIISSTLLWADLKNIYIWTLIFVSISLGGLGLLDDILKIKLSNSRGLKSKYKFLGQLIISIITLFILIKFSNHSYLFDLYFPFFKNLIWHMGLFFIPFGLFVIIGASNAVNLTDGLDGLATVPVMLVALSFTLISYVVGNTIFSEYLQIQYIPDVGELSIFCGSIVGSCLGFLWYNAPPAKIFMGDTGSLSLGGSLAAIAIIVKHEIVLAIIGGLFVLETASVIIQVVSFKLTGKRIFKMAPIHHH
;
A
#
# COMPACT_ATOMS: atom_id res chain seq x y z
N SER A 1 20.36 9.78 -28.55
CA SER A 1 19.44 8.69 -28.10
C SER A 1 19.35 8.75 -26.61
N GLU A 2 18.27 9.32 -26.09
CA GLU A 2 17.94 9.28 -24.65
C GLU A 2 17.77 7.81 -24.27
N LYS A 3 18.60 7.33 -23.36
CA LYS A 3 18.45 6.02 -22.75
C LYS A 3 17.19 6.07 -21.85
N MET A 4 16.04 5.68 -22.40
CA MET A 4 14.85 5.47 -21.57
C MET A 4 15.18 4.45 -20.47
N ILE A 5 14.82 4.75 -19.24
CA ILE A 5 15.01 3.88 -18.09
C ILE A 5 13.94 2.78 -18.15
N THR A 6 14.19 1.73 -18.92
CA THR A 6 13.26 0.62 -19.12
C THR A 6 13.64 -0.53 -18.20
N GLY A 7 12.66 -1.03 -17.44
CA GLY A 7 12.86 -2.22 -16.60
C GLY A 7 12.83 -3.52 -17.41
N PRO A 8 13.57 -4.57 -17.00
CA PRO A 8 13.50 -5.87 -17.63
C PRO A 8 12.13 -6.51 -17.38
N ILE A 9 11.49 -6.96 -18.46
CA ILE A 9 10.18 -7.64 -18.41
C ILE A 9 10.39 -9.10 -18.03
N ARG A 10 9.49 -9.66 -17.18
CA ARG A 10 9.51 -11.09 -16.85
C ARG A 10 9.18 -11.91 -18.08
N GLN A 11 10.01 -12.90 -18.38
CA GLN A 11 9.84 -13.78 -19.55
C GLN A 11 8.69 -14.79 -19.39
N ASP A 12 8.17 -14.94 -18.15
CA ASP A 12 7.11 -15.90 -17.83
C ASP A 12 5.68 -15.35 -18.04
N GLY A 13 5.55 -14.10 -18.53
CA GLY A 13 4.26 -13.46 -18.80
C GLY A 13 3.67 -13.82 -20.16
N PRO A 14 2.40 -13.45 -20.44
CA PRO A 14 1.78 -13.63 -21.75
C PRO A 14 2.60 -12.97 -22.86
N ILE A 15 2.72 -13.65 -24.03
CA ILE A 15 3.58 -13.21 -25.14
C ILE A 15 3.19 -11.82 -25.64
N ASP A 16 1.90 -11.50 -25.69
CA ASP A 16 1.41 -10.17 -26.11
C ASP A 16 1.86 -9.05 -25.17
N HIS A 17 2.03 -9.35 -23.88
CA HIS A 17 2.54 -8.41 -22.90
C HIS A 17 4.04 -8.12 -23.08
N ILE A 18 4.82 -9.15 -23.42
CA ILE A 18 6.27 -9.00 -23.64
C ILE A 18 6.51 -8.11 -24.83
N ILE A 19 5.77 -8.30 -25.93
CA ILE A 19 5.95 -7.53 -27.18
C ILE A 19 5.52 -6.07 -27.00
N LYS A 20 4.36 -5.81 -26.36
CA LYS A 20 3.80 -4.45 -26.23
C LYS A 20 4.47 -3.60 -25.14
N LYS A 21 5.07 -4.22 -24.12
CA LYS A 21 5.66 -3.52 -22.95
C LYS A 21 7.17 -3.28 -23.06
N THR A 22 7.81 -3.83 -24.09
CA THR A 22 9.25 -3.60 -24.33
C THR A 22 9.50 -2.12 -24.60
N GLY A 23 10.26 -1.45 -23.73
CA GLY A 23 10.59 -0.03 -23.87
C GLY A 23 9.77 0.94 -23.00
N THR A 24 8.78 0.46 -22.24
CA THR A 24 8.02 1.34 -21.32
C THR A 24 8.87 1.71 -20.10
N PRO A 25 9.03 3.01 -19.77
CA PRO A 25 9.76 3.44 -18.59
C PRO A 25 9.04 3.00 -17.30
N THR A 26 9.83 2.68 -16.29
CA THR A 26 9.38 2.33 -14.94
C THR A 26 9.70 3.44 -13.95
N MET A 27 9.36 3.25 -12.63
CA MET A 27 9.61 4.19 -11.54
C MET A 27 8.67 5.41 -11.53
N GLY A 28 7.49 5.31 -12.14
CA GLY A 28 6.44 6.34 -12.07
C GLY A 28 5.95 6.62 -10.65
N GLY A 29 6.17 5.69 -9.71
CA GLY A 29 5.88 5.88 -8.30
C GLY A 29 6.58 7.09 -7.66
N VAL A 30 7.72 7.53 -8.19
CA VAL A 30 8.40 8.76 -7.72
C VAL A 30 7.50 9.98 -7.91
N ILE A 31 6.83 10.07 -9.06
CA ILE A 31 5.91 11.19 -9.36
C ILE A 31 4.73 11.18 -8.39
N ILE A 32 4.18 9.99 -8.11
CA ILE A 32 3.09 9.83 -7.15
C ILE A 32 3.52 10.30 -5.75
N ILE A 33 4.68 9.84 -5.27
CA ILE A 33 5.19 10.19 -3.93
C ILE A 33 5.44 11.70 -3.83
N ILE A 34 6.05 12.31 -4.84
CA ILE A 34 6.26 13.77 -4.87
C ILE A 34 4.91 14.50 -4.82
N GLY A 35 3.92 14.06 -5.59
CA GLY A 35 2.58 14.63 -5.56
C GLY A 35 1.91 14.53 -4.18
N ILE A 36 1.98 13.35 -3.53
CA ILE A 36 1.44 13.14 -2.19
C ILE A 36 2.12 14.04 -1.19
N ILE A 37 3.45 14.06 -1.16
CA ILE A 37 4.21 14.82 -0.16
C ILE A 37 4.01 16.32 -0.35
N SER A 38 4.12 16.84 -1.57
CA SER A 38 3.96 18.27 -1.85
C SER A 38 2.55 18.75 -1.48
N SER A 39 1.52 18.00 -1.87
CA SER A 39 0.13 18.33 -1.51
C SER A 39 -0.09 18.27 0.00
N THR A 40 0.40 17.22 0.66
CA THR A 40 0.25 17.09 2.12
C THR A 40 0.97 18.22 2.88
N LEU A 41 2.20 18.58 2.50
CA LEU A 41 2.95 19.66 3.13
C LEU A 41 2.31 21.04 2.95
N LEU A 42 1.57 21.24 1.86
CA LEU A 42 0.90 22.52 1.58
C LEU A 42 -0.44 22.68 2.33
N TRP A 43 -1.17 21.57 2.55
CA TRP A 43 -2.56 21.65 3.01
C TRP A 43 -2.83 21.04 4.38
N ALA A 44 -1.99 20.10 4.86
CA ALA A 44 -2.21 19.45 6.15
C ALA A 44 -1.63 20.26 7.32
N ASP A 45 -2.20 20.04 8.51
CA ASP A 45 -1.61 20.57 9.74
C ASP A 45 -0.31 19.83 10.08
N LEU A 46 0.81 20.52 9.91
CA LEU A 46 2.14 19.98 10.17
C LEU A 46 2.47 19.79 11.66
N LYS A 47 1.59 20.20 12.58
CA LYS A 47 1.71 19.87 14.00
C LYS A 47 1.23 18.47 14.31
N ASN A 48 0.45 17.86 13.41
CA ASN A 48 -0.12 16.54 13.58
C ASN A 48 0.94 15.45 13.37
N ILE A 49 1.17 14.62 14.37
CA ILE A 49 2.15 13.53 14.33
C ILE A 49 1.76 12.43 13.33
N TYR A 50 0.46 12.21 13.12
CA TYR A 50 -0.02 11.20 12.17
C TYR A 50 0.39 11.56 10.74
N ILE A 51 0.36 12.85 10.38
CA ILE A 51 0.80 13.33 9.05
C ILE A 51 2.29 13.01 8.85
N TRP A 52 3.14 13.31 9.84
CA TRP A 52 4.57 13.00 9.75
C TRP A 52 4.84 11.50 9.69
N THR A 53 4.04 10.69 10.40
CA THR A 53 4.13 9.23 10.34
C THR A 53 3.81 8.72 8.94
N LEU A 54 2.77 9.25 8.29
CA LEU A 54 2.39 8.86 6.94
C LEU A 54 3.42 9.30 5.89
N ILE A 55 3.96 10.51 6.02
CA ILE A 55 5.06 11.00 5.18
C ILE A 55 6.28 10.08 5.34
N PHE A 56 6.64 9.74 6.58
CA PHE A 56 7.75 8.81 6.86
C PHE A 56 7.54 7.45 6.18
N VAL A 57 6.36 6.84 6.33
CA VAL A 57 6.02 5.56 5.71
C VAL A 57 6.12 5.64 4.19
N SER A 58 5.53 6.68 3.59
CA SER A 58 5.53 6.88 2.14
C SER A 58 6.95 7.00 1.58
N ILE A 59 7.78 7.84 2.20
CA ILE A 59 9.16 8.07 1.74
C ILE A 59 10.01 6.82 1.97
N SER A 60 9.91 6.19 3.12
CA SER A 60 10.79 5.08 3.49
C SER A 60 10.48 3.82 2.68
N LEU A 61 9.21 3.44 2.53
CA LEU A 61 8.82 2.31 1.69
C LEU A 61 9.00 2.62 0.20
N GLY A 62 8.73 3.86 -0.21
CA GLY A 62 9.02 4.31 -1.56
C GLY A 62 10.51 4.29 -1.88
N GLY A 63 11.36 4.72 -0.93
CA GLY A 63 12.82 4.64 -1.06
C GLY A 63 13.33 3.20 -1.15
N LEU A 64 12.75 2.28 -0.36
CA LEU A 64 13.05 0.86 -0.46
C LEU A 64 12.68 0.29 -1.85
N GLY A 65 11.50 0.65 -2.36
CA GLY A 65 11.06 0.29 -3.70
C GLY A 65 11.95 0.89 -4.79
N LEU A 66 12.35 2.15 -4.62
CA LEU A 66 13.26 2.84 -5.54
C LEU A 66 14.60 2.15 -5.64
N LEU A 67 15.16 1.70 -4.50
CA LEU A 67 16.39 0.92 -4.48
C LEU A 67 16.24 -0.40 -5.25
N ASP A 68 15.08 -1.07 -5.09
CA ASP A 68 14.77 -2.30 -5.82
C ASP A 68 14.69 -2.05 -7.33
N ASP A 69 13.95 -1.02 -7.74
CA ASP A 69 13.79 -0.63 -9.16
C ASP A 69 15.13 -0.23 -9.79
N ILE A 70 15.97 0.56 -9.08
CA ILE A 70 17.31 0.94 -9.58
C ILE A 70 18.20 -0.30 -9.76
N LEU A 71 18.16 -1.25 -8.82
CA LEU A 71 18.94 -2.47 -8.93
C LEU A 71 18.50 -3.35 -10.10
N LYS A 72 17.18 -3.46 -10.35
CA LYS A 72 16.64 -4.17 -11.53
C LYS A 72 17.18 -3.58 -12.83
N ILE A 73 17.22 -2.24 -12.92
CA ILE A 73 17.72 -1.54 -14.12
C ILE A 73 19.24 -1.72 -14.27
N LYS A 74 20.03 -1.50 -13.20
CA LYS A 74 21.49 -1.62 -13.25
C LYS A 74 21.97 -3.03 -13.58
N LEU A 75 21.29 -4.03 -13.02
CA LEU A 75 21.66 -5.44 -13.23
C LEU A 75 21.04 -6.05 -14.46
N SER A 76 20.20 -5.30 -15.19
CA SER A 76 19.39 -5.78 -16.33
C SER A 76 18.70 -7.12 -16.01
N ASN A 77 18.27 -7.31 -14.76
CA ASN A 77 17.70 -8.55 -14.26
C ASN A 77 16.44 -8.24 -13.43
N SER A 78 15.39 -9.02 -13.65
CA SER A 78 14.11 -8.90 -12.94
C SER A 78 14.18 -9.22 -11.42
N ARG A 79 15.32 -9.72 -10.92
CA ARG A 79 15.46 -10.14 -9.52
C ARG A 79 15.58 -8.99 -8.52
N GLY A 80 16.12 -7.82 -8.92
CA GLY A 80 16.24 -6.64 -8.04
C GLY A 80 16.92 -6.93 -6.71
N LEU A 81 16.37 -6.39 -5.65
CA LEU A 81 16.85 -6.59 -4.27
C LEU A 81 16.49 -8.01 -3.80
N LYS A 82 17.45 -8.70 -3.13
CA LYS A 82 17.15 -10.02 -2.56
C LYS A 82 15.97 -9.91 -1.58
N SER A 83 15.00 -10.84 -1.68
CA SER A 83 13.76 -10.82 -0.88
C SER A 83 13.98 -10.68 0.62
N LYS A 84 15.09 -11.24 1.16
CA LYS A 84 15.47 -11.10 2.58
C LYS A 84 15.73 -9.64 2.97
N TYR A 85 16.46 -8.89 2.14
CA TYR A 85 16.79 -7.48 2.44
C TYR A 85 15.56 -6.57 2.26
N LYS A 86 14.73 -6.86 1.25
CA LYS A 86 13.47 -6.16 1.04
C LYS A 86 12.54 -6.34 2.24
N PHE A 87 12.36 -7.59 2.70
CA PHE A 87 11.56 -7.90 3.88
C PHE A 87 12.13 -7.26 5.15
N LEU A 88 13.45 -7.32 5.36
CA LEU A 88 14.09 -6.69 6.52
C LEU A 88 13.89 -5.17 6.52
N GLY A 89 14.02 -4.51 5.37
CA GLY A 89 13.74 -3.08 5.23
C GLY A 89 12.29 -2.74 5.58
N GLN A 90 11.32 -3.48 5.04
CA GLN A 90 9.91 -3.32 5.37
C GLN A 90 9.66 -3.55 6.87
N LEU A 91 10.27 -4.56 7.48
CA LEU A 91 10.13 -4.86 8.90
C LEU A 91 10.64 -3.70 9.77
N ILE A 92 11.83 -3.16 9.48
CA ILE A 92 12.40 -2.03 10.22
C ILE A 92 11.50 -0.80 10.10
N ILE A 93 11.05 -0.45 8.89
CA ILE A 93 10.17 0.70 8.66
C ILE A 93 8.86 0.52 9.43
N SER A 94 8.26 -0.66 9.39
CA SER A 94 7.01 -0.96 10.09
C SER A 94 7.17 -0.90 11.62
N ILE A 95 8.29 -1.39 12.16
CA ILE A 95 8.60 -1.29 13.61
C ILE A 95 8.70 0.17 14.02
N ILE A 96 9.43 0.99 13.26
CA ILE A 96 9.57 2.43 13.54
C ILE A 96 8.20 3.11 13.48
N THR A 97 7.38 2.80 12.48
CA THR A 97 6.02 3.33 12.34
C THR A 97 5.17 3.02 13.57
N LEU A 98 5.10 1.75 13.97
CA LEU A 98 4.34 1.34 15.15
C LEU A 98 4.90 1.96 16.45
N PHE A 99 6.22 2.05 16.56
CA PHE A 99 6.86 2.70 17.71
C PHE A 99 6.46 4.18 17.83
N ILE A 100 6.44 4.93 16.71
CA ILE A 100 5.98 6.32 16.68
C ILE A 100 4.52 6.38 17.13
N LEU A 101 3.65 5.55 16.58
CA LEU A 101 2.22 5.53 16.93
C LEU A 101 2.00 5.20 18.40
N ILE A 102 2.68 4.20 18.95
CA ILE A 102 2.57 3.80 20.36
C ILE A 102 3.06 4.92 21.29
N LYS A 103 4.18 5.56 20.94
CA LYS A 103 4.79 6.59 21.79
C LYS A 103 3.98 7.87 21.84
N PHE A 104 3.38 8.28 20.73
CA PHE A 104 2.74 9.59 20.59
C PHE A 104 1.21 9.55 20.67
N SER A 105 0.58 8.40 20.44
CA SER A 105 -0.87 8.27 20.50
C SER A 105 -1.42 8.31 21.95
N ASN A 106 -0.65 7.90 22.95
CA ASN A 106 -1.02 7.86 24.39
C ASN A 106 -2.43 7.32 24.72
N HIS A 107 -3.06 6.58 23.79
CA HIS A 107 -4.43 6.11 23.92
C HIS A 107 -4.49 4.59 24.02
N SER A 108 -5.26 4.08 24.97
CA SER A 108 -5.43 2.63 25.20
C SER A 108 -6.06 1.91 24.00
N TYR A 109 -6.93 2.58 23.25
CA TYR A 109 -7.60 2.00 22.08
C TYR A 109 -6.64 1.64 20.93
N LEU A 110 -5.38 2.09 20.95
CA LEU A 110 -4.41 1.72 19.92
C LEU A 110 -4.22 0.20 19.83
N PHE A 111 -4.32 -0.50 20.95
CA PHE A 111 -4.13 -1.95 21.03
C PHE A 111 -5.41 -2.75 20.79
N ASP A 112 -6.50 -2.10 20.42
CA ASP A 112 -7.78 -2.71 20.19
C ASP A 112 -8.02 -2.97 18.71
N LEU A 113 -8.70 -4.06 18.39
CA LEU A 113 -9.18 -4.37 17.04
C LEU A 113 -10.69 -4.26 17.01
N TYR A 114 -11.20 -3.43 16.11
CA TYR A 114 -12.62 -3.15 15.93
C TYR A 114 -13.17 -3.94 14.75
N PHE A 115 -14.35 -4.57 14.93
CA PHE A 115 -15.01 -5.33 13.89
C PHE A 115 -16.09 -4.48 13.19
N PRO A 116 -16.03 -4.28 11.85
CA PRO A 116 -16.83 -3.28 11.15
C PRO A 116 -18.34 -3.52 11.22
N PHE A 117 -18.82 -4.76 11.35
CA PHE A 117 -20.25 -5.07 11.38
C PHE A 117 -20.79 -5.29 12.79
N PHE A 118 -19.93 -5.39 13.79
CA PHE A 118 -20.27 -5.72 15.17
C PHE A 118 -19.78 -4.61 16.09
N LYS A 119 -20.59 -3.56 16.28
CA LYS A 119 -20.22 -2.36 17.04
C LYS A 119 -19.69 -2.62 18.46
N ASN A 120 -20.22 -3.64 19.13
CA ASN A 120 -19.87 -3.99 20.49
C ASN A 120 -18.73 -5.02 20.57
N LEU A 121 -18.26 -5.52 19.43
CA LEU A 121 -17.19 -6.52 19.40
C LEU A 121 -15.84 -5.80 19.25
N ILE A 122 -15.16 -5.65 20.37
CA ILE A 122 -13.82 -5.08 20.45
C ILE A 122 -12.90 -6.17 20.98
N TRP A 123 -11.84 -6.46 20.24
CA TRP A 123 -10.82 -7.39 20.71
C TRP A 123 -9.61 -6.63 21.24
N HIS A 124 -9.42 -6.66 22.55
CA HIS A 124 -8.27 -6.09 23.23
C HIS A 124 -7.03 -6.98 22.99
N MET A 125 -6.27 -6.69 21.95
CA MET A 125 -5.11 -7.50 21.54
C MET A 125 -3.88 -7.30 22.45
N GLY A 126 -3.80 -6.18 23.15
CA GLY A 126 -2.63 -5.84 23.95
C GLY A 126 -1.34 -5.87 23.11
N LEU A 127 -0.29 -6.52 23.63
CA LEU A 127 1.01 -6.60 22.91
C LEU A 127 0.93 -7.38 21.59
N PHE A 128 -0.08 -8.23 21.38
CA PHE A 128 -0.30 -8.92 20.08
C PHE A 128 -0.63 -7.95 18.95
N PHE A 129 -1.03 -6.74 19.28
CA PHE A 129 -1.24 -5.70 18.26
C PHE A 129 0.05 -5.37 17.48
N ILE A 130 1.22 -5.48 18.13
CA ILE A 130 2.50 -5.19 17.45
C ILE A 130 2.74 -6.15 16.26
N PRO A 131 2.80 -7.48 16.45
CA PRO A 131 2.97 -8.38 15.30
C PRO A 131 1.81 -8.30 14.30
N PHE A 132 0.59 -8.01 14.74
CA PHE A 132 -0.55 -7.79 13.85
C PHE A 132 -0.37 -6.53 12.99
N GLY A 133 0.02 -5.39 13.58
CA GLY A 133 0.28 -4.16 12.85
C GLY A 133 1.44 -4.31 11.84
N LEU A 134 2.51 -5.02 12.22
CA LEU A 134 3.60 -5.39 11.31
C LEU A 134 3.05 -6.18 10.12
N PHE A 135 2.22 -7.19 10.38
CA PHE A 135 1.59 -8.00 9.34
C PHE A 135 0.72 -7.14 8.41
N VAL A 136 -0.06 -6.19 8.94
CA VAL A 136 -0.92 -5.32 8.15
C VAL A 136 -0.08 -4.41 7.23
N ILE A 137 0.98 -3.75 7.75
CA ILE A 137 1.82 -2.85 6.95
C ILE A 137 2.59 -3.61 5.88
N ILE A 138 3.29 -4.67 6.26
CA ILE A 138 4.09 -5.48 5.33
C ILE A 138 3.17 -6.19 4.33
N GLY A 139 2.06 -6.75 4.81
CA GLY A 139 1.07 -7.45 3.99
C GLY A 139 0.47 -6.55 2.92
N ALA A 140 -0.06 -5.39 3.30
CA ALA A 140 -0.66 -4.45 2.35
C ALA A 140 0.37 -3.87 1.36
N SER A 141 1.58 -3.54 1.84
CA SER A 141 2.67 -3.08 0.98
C SER A 141 3.00 -4.10 -0.12
N ASN A 142 3.14 -5.38 0.25
CA ASN A 142 3.42 -6.43 -0.73
C ASN A 142 2.18 -6.80 -1.57
N ALA A 143 0.97 -6.70 -1.03
CA ALA A 143 -0.26 -7.01 -1.75
C ALA A 143 -0.50 -6.02 -2.91
N VAL A 144 -0.32 -4.72 -2.67
CA VAL A 144 -0.37 -3.71 -3.73
C VAL A 144 0.74 -3.94 -4.75
N ASN A 145 1.95 -4.28 -4.30
CA ASN A 145 3.07 -4.57 -5.21
C ASN A 145 2.82 -5.82 -6.08
N LEU A 146 2.20 -6.86 -5.55
CA LEU A 146 1.82 -8.04 -6.34
C LEU A 146 0.73 -7.73 -7.37
N THR A 147 -0.16 -6.79 -7.08
CA THR A 147 -1.26 -6.39 -7.97
C THR A 147 -0.77 -5.45 -9.10
N ASP A 148 0.38 -4.78 -8.93
CA ASP A 148 0.96 -3.87 -9.95
C ASP A 148 1.60 -4.66 -11.13
N GLY A 149 0.85 -5.58 -11.72
CA GLY A 149 1.28 -6.41 -12.84
C GLY A 149 0.72 -5.99 -14.20
N LEU A 150 -0.38 -5.24 -14.21
CA LEU A 150 -1.07 -4.77 -15.41
C LEU A 150 -1.27 -3.26 -15.38
N ASP A 151 -1.43 -2.67 -16.58
CA ASP A 151 -1.63 -1.23 -16.78
C ASP A 151 -2.85 -0.74 -15.99
N GLY A 152 -2.65 0.17 -15.04
CA GLY A 152 -3.70 0.76 -14.22
C GLY A 152 -4.33 -0.15 -13.15
N LEU A 153 -4.00 -1.44 -13.10
CA LEU A 153 -4.66 -2.42 -12.23
C LEU A 153 -4.46 -2.11 -10.74
N ALA A 154 -3.29 -1.67 -10.32
CA ALA A 154 -3.04 -1.28 -8.94
C ALA A 154 -3.50 0.15 -8.65
N THR A 155 -3.35 1.07 -9.60
CA THR A 155 -3.61 2.51 -9.43
C THR A 155 -5.07 2.79 -9.08
N VAL A 156 -6.01 2.19 -9.82
CA VAL A 156 -7.46 2.44 -9.61
C VAL A 156 -7.95 1.92 -8.25
N PRO A 157 -7.70 0.66 -7.84
CA PRO A 157 -8.11 0.19 -6.53
C PRO A 157 -7.45 0.95 -5.38
N VAL A 158 -6.17 1.33 -5.47
CA VAL A 158 -5.51 2.19 -4.48
C VAL A 158 -6.25 3.51 -4.32
N MET A 159 -6.62 4.15 -5.43
CA MET A 159 -7.37 5.39 -5.42
C MET A 159 -8.74 5.23 -4.75
N LEU A 160 -9.47 4.14 -5.04
CA LEU A 160 -10.77 3.86 -4.43
C LEU A 160 -10.66 3.57 -2.93
N VAL A 161 -9.65 2.82 -2.50
CA VAL A 161 -9.36 2.58 -1.08
C VAL A 161 -9.00 3.88 -0.37
N ALA A 162 -8.14 4.71 -0.96
CA ALA A 162 -7.79 6.01 -0.40
C ALA A 162 -9.01 6.94 -0.30
N LEU A 163 -9.89 6.96 -1.32
CA LEU A 163 -11.14 7.72 -1.28
C LEU A 163 -12.05 7.26 -0.12
N SER A 164 -12.17 5.95 0.08
CA SER A 164 -12.92 5.39 1.21
C SER A 164 -12.32 5.83 2.55
N PHE A 165 -10.99 5.78 2.68
CA PHE A 165 -10.31 6.25 3.90
C PHE A 165 -10.36 7.76 4.08
N THR A 166 -10.52 8.56 3.02
CA THR A 166 -10.81 9.99 3.14
C THR A 166 -12.08 10.22 3.95
N LEU A 167 -13.15 9.50 3.60
CA LEU A 167 -14.43 9.60 4.32
C LEU A 167 -14.33 9.03 5.74
N ILE A 168 -13.71 7.86 5.89
CA ILE A 168 -13.55 7.20 7.21
C ILE A 168 -12.75 8.10 8.16
N SER A 169 -11.63 8.66 7.74
CA SER A 169 -10.80 9.52 8.57
C SER A 169 -11.55 10.78 9.02
N TYR A 170 -12.30 11.39 8.10
CA TYR A 170 -13.12 12.54 8.42
C TYR A 170 -14.19 12.23 9.47
N VAL A 171 -14.89 11.10 9.31
CA VAL A 171 -15.97 10.67 10.21
C VAL A 171 -15.42 10.26 11.57
N VAL A 172 -14.33 9.49 11.62
CA VAL A 172 -13.66 9.05 12.86
C VAL A 172 -13.06 10.23 13.62
N GLY A 173 -12.57 11.24 12.92
CA GLY A 173 -12.00 12.46 13.49
C GLY A 173 -13.04 13.51 13.94
N ASN A 174 -14.33 13.28 13.72
CA ASN A 174 -15.40 14.19 14.08
C ASN A 174 -16.25 13.61 15.22
N THR A 175 -16.36 14.31 16.34
CA THR A 175 -17.09 13.85 17.54
C THR A 175 -18.57 13.58 17.25
N ILE A 176 -19.23 14.45 16.50
CA ILE A 176 -20.67 14.32 16.20
C ILE A 176 -20.93 13.08 15.35
N PHE A 177 -20.15 12.90 14.26
CA PHE A 177 -20.33 11.75 13.37
C PHE A 177 -19.91 10.44 14.01
N SER A 178 -18.82 10.42 14.78
CA SER A 178 -18.36 9.21 15.46
C SER A 178 -19.36 8.75 16.52
N GLU A 179 -19.95 9.66 17.28
CA GLU A 179 -21.00 9.35 18.26
C GLU A 179 -22.27 8.84 17.57
N TYR A 180 -22.74 9.53 16.53
CA TYR A 180 -23.93 9.12 15.76
C TYR A 180 -23.79 7.71 15.16
N LEU A 181 -22.62 7.42 14.59
CA LEU A 181 -22.34 6.12 13.96
C LEU A 181 -21.88 5.06 14.97
N GLN A 182 -21.68 5.44 16.25
CA GLN A 182 -21.21 4.56 17.31
C GLN A 182 -19.87 3.88 16.95
N ILE A 183 -18.93 4.68 16.45
CA ILE A 183 -17.56 4.24 16.17
C ILE A 183 -16.60 4.97 17.09
N GLN A 184 -15.39 4.41 17.25
CA GLN A 184 -14.37 5.01 18.11
C GLN A 184 -13.96 6.39 17.58
N TYR A 185 -14.17 7.44 18.37
CA TYR A 185 -13.62 8.75 18.08
C TYR A 185 -12.11 8.76 18.32
N ILE A 186 -11.37 9.30 17.36
CA ILE A 186 -9.92 9.45 17.45
C ILE A 186 -9.59 10.92 17.13
N PRO A 187 -9.01 11.68 18.09
CA PRO A 187 -8.66 13.06 17.86
C PRO A 187 -7.59 13.20 16.77
N ASP A 188 -7.63 14.30 16.06
CA ASP A 188 -6.66 14.73 15.04
C ASP A 188 -6.56 13.85 13.78
N VAL A 189 -7.29 12.72 13.69
CA VAL A 189 -7.24 11.88 12.47
C VAL A 189 -8.03 12.45 11.30
N GLY A 190 -8.87 13.46 11.51
CA GLY A 190 -9.55 14.16 10.42
C GLY A 190 -8.59 14.71 9.37
N GLU A 191 -7.40 15.13 9.78
CA GLU A 191 -6.33 15.62 8.91
C GLU A 191 -5.82 14.55 7.91
N LEU A 192 -5.97 13.26 8.24
CA LEU A 192 -5.61 12.18 7.32
C LEU A 192 -6.44 12.21 6.03
N SER A 193 -7.61 12.85 6.07
CA SER A 193 -8.42 13.05 4.85
C SER A 193 -7.66 13.85 3.79
N ILE A 194 -6.80 14.79 4.19
CA ILE A 194 -5.95 15.57 3.27
C ILE A 194 -4.90 14.65 2.64
N PHE A 195 -4.24 13.81 3.46
CA PHE A 195 -3.27 12.85 2.97
C PHE A 195 -3.90 11.81 2.03
N CYS A 196 -5.07 11.28 2.38
CA CYS A 196 -5.83 10.36 1.52
C CYS A 196 -6.25 11.04 0.22
N GLY A 197 -6.73 12.29 0.28
CA GLY A 197 -7.06 13.09 -0.89
C GLY A 197 -5.86 13.33 -1.79
N SER A 198 -4.67 13.53 -1.20
CA SER A 198 -3.42 13.67 -1.96
C SER A 198 -3.03 12.38 -2.68
N ILE A 199 -3.28 11.20 -2.08
CA ILE A 199 -3.13 9.91 -2.76
C ILE A 199 -4.08 9.82 -3.95
N VAL A 200 -5.36 10.15 -3.76
CA VAL A 200 -6.37 10.12 -4.83
C VAL A 200 -5.95 11.02 -5.99
N GLY A 201 -5.60 12.28 -5.70
CA GLY A 201 -5.19 13.25 -6.73
C GLY A 201 -3.93 12.82 -7.48
N SER A 202 -2.91 12.33 -6.74
CA SER A 202 -1.65 11.86 -7.34
C SER A 202 -1.85 10.62 -8.20
N CYS A 203 -2.66 9.67 -7.73
CA CYS A 203 -3.01 8.47 -8.49
C CYS A 203 -3.86 8.80 -9.73
N LEU A 204 -4.80 9.75 -9.63
CA LEU A 204 -5.60 10.21 -10.76
C LEU A 204 -4.72 10.86 -11.84
N GLY A 205 -3.79 11.74 -11.43
CA GLY A 205 -2.83 12.35 -12.36
C GLY A 205 -1.90 11.31 -13.00
N PHE A 206 -1.43 10.34 -12.23
CA PHE A 206 -0.60 9.26 -12.73
C PHE A 206 -1.35 8.33 -13.68
N LEU A 207 -2.63 8.06 -13.42
CA LEU A 207 -3.48 7.17 -14.23
C LEU A 207 -3.58 7.66 -15.68
N TRP A 208 -3.45 8.97 -15.95
CA TRP A 208 -3.42 9.52 -17.31
C TRP A 208 -2.31 8.91 -18.18
N TYR A 209 -1.22 8.51 -17.53
CA TYR A 209 -0.08 7.88 -18.22
C TYR A 209 0.01 6.37 -17.99
N ASN A 210 -0.68 5.84 -16.98
CA ASN A 210 -0.65 4.42 -16.59
C ASN A 210 -1.87 3.64 -17.11
N ALA A 211 -2.92 4.33 -17.61
CA ALA A 211 -4.05 3.66 -18.26
C ALA A 211 -3.62 2.93 -19.55
N PRO A 212 -4.28 1.81 -19.90
CA PRO A 212 -3.95 1.02 -21.09
C PRO A 212 -4.07 1.82 -22.40
N PRO A 213 -3.07 1.81 -23.29
CA PRO A 213 -1.72 1.24 -23.16
C PRO A 213 -0.82 2.14 -22.29
N ALA A 214 -0.23 1.59 -21.24
CA ALA A 214 0.56 2.36 -20.28
C ALA A 214 1.83 2.94 -20.93
N LYS A 215 2.04 4.23 -20.70
CA LYS A 215 3.26 4.95 -21.10
C LYS A 215 4.34 4.93 -20.02
N ILE A 216 3.94 4.71 -18.76
CA ILE A 216 4.84 4.65 -17.59
C ILE A 216 4.28 3.61 -16.61
N PHE A 217 5.16 2.77 -16.06
CA PHE A 217 4.82 1.84 -14.98
C PHE A 217 5.09 2.45 -13.62
N MET A 218 4.25 2.08 -12.63
CA MET A 218 4.38 2.55 -11.25
C MET A 218 5.69 2.07 -10.61
N GLY A 219 5.97 0.78 -10.74
CA GLY A 219 7.13 0.10 -10.14
C GLY A 219 6.99 -0.14 -8.65
N ASP A 220 8.00 -0.81 -8.09
CA ASP A 220 8.07 -1.12 -6.66
C ASP A 220 8.09 0.15 -5.81
N THR A 221 8.63 1.24 -6.33
CA THR A 221 8.66 2.57 -5.69
C THR A 221 7.26 3.03 -5.29
N GLY A 222 6.32 3.01 -6.22
CA GLY A 222 4.95 3.47 -5.97
C GLY A 222 4.12 2.45 -5.20
N SER A 223 4.17 1.20 -5.62
CA SER A 223 3.30 0.17 -5.07
C SER A 223 3.58 -0.14 -3.59
N LEU A 224 4.87 -0.22 -3.18
CA LEU A 224 5.23 -0.41 -1.77
C LEU A 224 4.83 0.80 -0.91
N SER A 225 5.09 2.01 -1.41
CA SER A 225 4.72 3.26 -0.73
C SER A 225 3.22 3.37 -0.50
N LEU A 226 2.42 3.16 -1.54
CA LEU A 226 0.97 3.29 -1.48
C LEU A 226 0.35 2.22 -0.57
N GLY A 227 0.74 0.95 -0.74
CA GLY A 227 0.22 -0.14 0.09
C GLY A 227 0.54 0.05 1.58
N GLY A 228 1.78 0.44 1.90
CA GLY A 228 2.17 0.72 3.29
C GLY A 228 1.49 1.95 3.87
N SER A 229 1.29 3.00 3.07
CA SER A 229 0.57 4.21 3.50
C SER A 229 -0.89 3.91 3.82
N LEU A 230 -1.59 3.15 2.97
CA LEU A 230 -2.98 2.72 3.23
C LEU A 230 -3.07 1.87 4.50
N ALA A 231 -2.11 0.98 4.73
CA ALA A 231 -2.05 0.19 5.96
C ALA A 231 -1.83 1.06 7.20
N ALA A 232 -0.91 2.02 7.14
CA ALA A 232 -0.67 2.95 8.25
C ALA A 232 -1.91 3.81 8.56
N ILE A 233 -2.62 4.30 7.53
CA ILE A 233 -3.91 4.99 7.69
C ILE A 233 -4.90 4.08 8.41
N ALA A 234 -5.09 2.84 7.94
CA ALA A 234 -6.03 1.90 8.54
C ALA A 234 -5.73 1.62 10.02
N ILE A 235 -4.45 1.50 10.39
CA ILE A 235 -4.01 1.33 11.78
C ILE A 235 -4.32 2.58 12.62
N ILE A 236 -4.07 3.77 12.10
CA ILE A 236 -4.31 5.03 12.80
C ILE A 236 -5.82 5.24 13.06
N VAL A 237 -6.65 4.99 12.05
CA VAL A 237 -8.12 5.14 12.17
C VAL A 237 -8.81 3.90 12.76
N LYS A 238 -8.06 2.86 13.13
CA LYS A 238 -8.57 1.60 13.73
C LYS A 238 -9.55 0.84 12.83
N HIS A 239 -9.29 0.83 11.53
CA HIS A 239 -10.12 0.18 10.51
C HIS A 239 -9.33 -0.83 9.67
N GLU A 240 -8.49 -1.65 10.31
CA GLU A 240 -7.60 -2.63 9.67
C GLU A 240 -8.39 -3.71 8.91
N ILE A 241 -9.49 -4.20 9.50
CA ILE A 241 -10.38 -5.18 8.85
C ILE A 241 -11.09 -4.54 7.65
N VAL A 242 -11.50 -3.27 7.76
CA VAL A 242 -12.12 -2.53 6.66
C VAL A 242 -11.14 -2.42 5.49
N LEU A 243 -9.84 -2.18 5.75
CA LEU A 243 -8.82 -2.18 4.69
C LEU A 243 -8.83 -3.50 3.91
N ALA A 244 -8.94 -4.64 4.59
CA ALA A 244 -8.98 -5.94 3.91
C ALA A 244 -10.25 -6.11 3.07
N ILE A 245 -11.38 -5.53 3.48
CA ILE A 245 -12.66 -5.60 2.76
C ILE A 245 -12.63 -4.69 1.53
N ILE A 246 -12.34 -3.39 1.71
CA ILE A 246 -12.33 -2.42 0.59
C ILE A 246 -11.15 -2.65 -0.36
N GLY A 247 -10.03 -3.17 0.17
CA GLY A 247 -8.87 -3.63 -0.58
C GLY A 247 -8.97 -5.09 -1.05
N GLY A 248 -10.19 -5.64 -1.16
CA GLY A 248 -10.44 -7.05 -1.47
C GLY A 248 -9.72 -7.58 -2.71
N LEU A 249 -9.52 -6.73 -3.73
CA LEU A 249 -8.74 -7.10 -4.90
C LEU A 249 -7.29 -7.47 -4.52
N PHE A 250 -6.64 -6.65 -3.69
CA PHE A 250 -5.28 -6.91 -3.23
C PHE A 250 -5.19 -8.18 -2.38
N VAL A 251 -6.22 -8.41 -1.55
CA VAL A 251 -6.33 -9.63 -0.74
C VAL A 251 -6.49 -10.86 -1.63
N LEU A 252 -7.38 -10.83 -2.63
CA LEU A 252 -7.60 -11.94 -3.56
C LEU A 252 -6.36 -12.28 -4.37
N GLU A 253 -5.68 -11.27 -4.92
CA GLU A 253 -4.43 -11.47 -5.66
C GLU A 253 -3.35 -12.11 -4.79
N THR A 254 -3.15 -11.59 -3.58
CA THR A 254 -2.16 -12.13 -2.64
C THR A 254 -2.52 -13.52 -2.17
N ALA A 255 -3.80 -13.77 -1.84
CA ALA A 255 -4.28 -15.09 -1.44
C ALA A 255 -4.07 -16.12 -2.54
N SER A 256 -4.32 -15.77 -3.80
CA SER A 256 -4.09 -16.66 -4.94
C SER A 256 -2.64 -17.12 -5.04
N VAL A 257 -1.69 -16.20 -4.83
CA VAL A 257 -0.25 -16.52 -4.84
C VAL A 257 0.10 -17.42 -3.66
N ILE A 258 -0.38 -17.10 -2.44
CA ILE A 258 -0.11 -17.91 -1.25
C ILE A 258 -0.65 -19.33 -1.45
N ILE A 259 -1.90 -19.48 -1.86
CA ILE A 259 -2.55 -20.78 -2.12
C ILE A 259 -1.77 -21.56 -3.17
N GLN A 260 -1.39 -20.94 -4.28
CA GLN A 260 -0.61 -21.58 -5.33
C GLN A 260 0.74 -22.07 -4.83
N VAL A 261 1.49 -21.24 -4.10
CA VAL A 261 2.83 -21.60 -3.59
C VAL A 261 2.73 -22.73 -2.55
N VAL A 262 1.77 -22.65 -1.62
CA VAL A 262 1.55 -23.68 -0.59
C VAL A 262 1.17 -25.00 -1.25
N SER A 263 0.20 -25.00 -2.15
CA SER A 263 -0.22 -26.21 -2.86
C SER A 263 0.94 -26.84 -3.63
N PHE A 264 1.68 -26.04 -4.40
CA PHE A 264 2.80 -26.55 -5.18
C PHE A 264 3.91 -27.15 -4.31
N LYS A 265 4.22 -26.53 -3.16
CA LYS A 265 5.22 -27.06 -2.21
C LYS A 265 4.76 -28.35 -1.51
N LEU A 266 3.47 -28.47 -1.19
CA LEU A 266 2.95 -29.62 -0.45
C LEU A 266 2.57 -30.81 -1.37
N THR A 267 2.01 -30.52 -2.54
CA THR A 267 1.42 -31.55 -3.41
C THR A 267 2.10 -31.69 -4.78
N GLY A 268 2.98 -30.74 -5.16
CA GLY A 268 3.55 -30.66 -6.50
C GLY A 268 2.55 -30.24 -7.59
N LYS A 269 1.29 -29.94 -7.22
CA LYS A 269 0.23 -29.59 -8.17
C LYS A 269 -0.10 -28.10 -8.11
N ARG A 270 -0.41 -27.53 -9.26
CA ARG A 270 -0.92 -26.16 -9.39
C ARG A 270 -2.44 -26.16 -9.23
N ILE A 271 -2.99 -25.26 -8.40
CA ILE A 271 -4.44 -25.04 -8.27
C ILE A 271 -4.92 -24.10 -9.37
N PHE A 272 -4.22 -22.98 -9.55
CA PHE A 272 -4.51 -22.02 -10.61
C PHE A 272 -3.60 -22.28 -11.80
N LYS A 273 -4.07 -21.97 -13.01
CA LYS A 273 -3.23 -22.04 -14.23
C LYS A 273 -2.01 -21.13 -14.08
N MET A 274 -2.24 -19.93 -13.55
CA MET A 274 -1.24 -18.93 -13.26
C MET A 274 -1.61 -18.17 -11.97
N ALA A 275 -0.64 -17.63 -11.24
CA ALA A 275 -0.85 -16.77 -10.07
C ALA A 275 0.20 -15.66 -10.10
N PRO A 276 -0.17 -14.41 -9.82
CA PRO A 276 -1.50 -13.86 -9.46
C PRO A 276 -2.61 -14.07 -10.50
N ILE A 277 -3.89 -13.93 -10.09
CA ILE A 277 -5.05 -14.26 -10.92
C ILE A 277 -5.14 -13.38 -12.19
N HIS A 278 -4.70 -12.13 -12.12
CA HIS A 278 -4.74 -11.20 -13.25
C HIS A 278 -3.88 -11.63 -14.47
N HIS A 279 -3.08 -12.68 -14.35
CA HIS A 279 -2.34 -13.26 -15.47
C HIS A 279 -3.17 -14.32 -16.25
N HIS A 280 -4.39 -14.61 -15.82
CA HIS A 280 -5.35 -15.42 -16.55
C HIS A 280 -5.97 -14.60 -17.68
#